data_fa946a6c9ff2940cc0aa1235cc2a273a
#
_entry.id   fa946a6c9ff2940cc0aa1235cc2a273a
#
_cell.length_a   1.000
_cell.length_b   1.000
_cell.length_c   1.000
_cell.angle_alpha   90.00
_cell.angle_beta   90.00
_cell.angle_gamma   90.00
#
_symmetry.space_group_name_H-M   'P 1'
#
loop_
_entity.id
_entity.type
_entity.pdbx_description
1 polymer ?
#
loop_
_entity_poly.entity_id
_entity_poly.type
_entity_poly.pdbx_seq_one_letter_code
_entity_poly.pdbx_strand_id
1 'polypeptide(L)'
;FIDLSNFPDSEVEKVGRDIRETVLQWTGIPTSIGIAKTKTLSKVANHIAKKKQSGVVSLIGVENLDPILEKVEINDVWGVGKQLTKFYQKNGIYNAKQLKNKSNTWIKKCSNVLSSRTAMELRGVPCINLETTQTKRKSCVVSRSFGKRIEKFQELKEAVANYCLNASEKIRS
;
A
#
# COMPACT_ATOMS: atom_id res chain seq x y z
N PHE A 1 1.28 -6.99 -5.22
CA PHE A 1 2.05 -6.47 -6.36
C PHE A 1 2.43 -7.61 -7.28
N ILE A 2 2.46 -7.35 -8.60
CA ILE A 2 2.85 -8.28 -9.67
C ILE A 2 3.99 -7.63 -10.43
N ASP A 3 5.00 -8.42 -10.82
CA ASP A 3 6.08 -7.95 -11.67
C ASP A 3 5.67 -8.07 -13.15
N LEU A 4 5.74 -6.96 -13.87
CA LEU A 4 5.45 -6.87 -15.30
C LEU A 4 6.71 -6.51 -16.12
N SER A 5 7.90 -6.59 -15.55
CA SER A 5 9.16 -6.21 -16.21
C SER A 5 9.47 -7.03 -17.48
N ASN A 6 8.86 -8.21 -17.62
CA ASN A 6 9.01 -9.06 -18.80
C ASN A 6 8.08 -8.67 -19.98
N PHE A 7 7.20 -7.69 -19.78
CA PHE A 7 6.29 -7.22 -20.83
C PHE A 7 6.79 -5.90 -21.42
N PRO A 8 6.64 -5.67 -22.73
CA PRO A 8 6.91 -4.38 -23.34
C PRO A 8 6.06 -3.26 -22.72
N ASP A 9 6.63 -2.05 -22.56
CA ASP A 9 5.95 -0.90 -22.01
C ASP A 9 4.62 -0.57 -22.71
N SER A 10 4.53 -0.85 -24.02
CA SER A 10 3.33 -0.67 -24.85
C SER A 10 2.19 -1.64 -24.48
N GLU A 11 2.49 -2.76 -23.89
CA GLU A 11 1.52 -3.85 -23.60
C GLU A 11 1.06 -3.90 -22.15
N VAL A 12 1.80 -3.28 -21.21
CA VAL A 12 1.51 -3.40 -19.77
C VAL A 12 0.09 -2.96 -19.40
N GLU A 13 -0.46 -1.98 -20.10
CA GLU A 13 -1.83 -1.52 -19.84
C GLU A 13 -2.87 -2.53 -20.31
N LYS A 14 -2.64 -3.19 -21.46
CA LYS A 14 -3.47 -4.30 -21.95
C LYS A 14 -3.42 -5.46 -20.96
N VAL A 15 -2.23 -5.88 -20.54
CA VAL A 15 -2.05 -6.92 -19.51
C VAL A 15 -2.80 -6.56 -18.23
N GLY A 16 -2.76 -5.30 -17.81
CA GLY A 16 -3.53 -4.82 -16.66
C GLY A 16 -5.05 -4.98 -16.84
N ARG A 17 -5.58 -4.71 -18.02
CA ARG A 17 -7.00 -4.94 -18.35
C ARG A 17 -7.35 -6.42 -18.31
N ASP A 18 -6.55 -7.27 -18.94
CA ASP A 18 -6.76 -8.71 -18.99
C ASP A 18 -6.77 -9.33 -17.57
N ILE A 19 -5.83 -8.91 -16.71
CA ILE A 19 -5.80 -9.33 -15.29
C ILE A 19 -7.07 -8.88 -14.56
N ARG A 20 -7.51 -7.64 -14.75
CA ARG A 20 -8.70 -7.10 -14.11
C ARG A 20 -9.95 -7.87 -14.51
N GLU A 21 -10.11 -8.15 -15.79
CA GLU A 21 -11.23 -8.92 -16.34
C GLU A 21 -11.23 -10.36 -15.83
N THR A 22 -10.06 -11.01 -15.83
CA THR A 22 -9.90 -12.37 -15.30
C THR A 22 -10.28 -12.45 -13.81
N VAL A 23 -9.79 -11.51 -12.99
CA VAL A 23 -10.16 -11.46 -11.56
C VAL A 23 -11.65 -11.26 -11.38
N LEU A 24 -12.26 -10.35 -12.14
CA LEU A 24 -13.70 -10.11 -12.07
C LEU A 24 -14.50 -11.38 -12.47
N GLN A 25 -14.09 -12.04 -13.55
CA GLN A 25 -14.72 -13.27 -14.03
C GLN A 25 -14.64 -14.41 -13.01
N TRP A 26 -13.49 -14.60 -12.37
CA TRP A 26 -13.28 -15.73 -11.47
C TRP A 26 -13.84 -15.51 -10.07
N THR A 27 -13.85 -14.26 -9.60
CA THR A 27 -14.21 -13.96 -8.20
C THR A 27 -15.45 -13.11 -8.02
N GLY A 28 -15.95 -12.49 -9.10
CA GLY A 28 -17.01 -11.48 -9.03
C GLY A 28 -16.58 -10.16 -8.38
N ILE A 29 -15.30 -10.00 -8.03
CA ILE A 29 -14.79 -8.83 -7.30
C ILE A 29 -14.20 -7.81 -8.28
N PRO A 30 -14.77 -6.59 -8.39
CA PRO A 30 -14.19 -5.54 -9.20
C PRO A 30 -12.90 -5.03 -8.57
N THR A 31 -11.82 -5.05 -9.35
CA THR A 31 -10.50 -4.59 -8.91
C THR A 31 -10.05 -3.37 -9.72
N SER A 32 -9.11 -2.60 -9.17
CA SER A 32 -8.43 -1.53 -9.90
C SER A 32 -6.93 -1.82 -9.94
N ILE A 33 -6.29 -1.50 -11.07
CA ILE A 33 -4.88 -1.79 -11.32
C ILE A 33 -4.13 -0.50 -11.62
N GLY A 34 -3.03 -0.29 -10.90
CA GLY A 34 -2.09 0.79 -11.16
C GLY A 34 -0.72 0.24 -11.55
N ILE A 35 -0.17 0.72 -12.65
CA ILE A 35 1.09 0.26 -13.23
C ILE A 35 2.11 1.39 -13.19
N ALA A 36 3.31 1.13 -12.68
CA ALA A 36 4.40 2.12 -12.63
C ALA A 36 5.75 1.45 -12.34
N LYS A 37 6.84 2.20 -12.46
CA LYS A 37 8.21 1.73 -12.24
C LYS A 37 8.53 1.37 -10.77
N THR A 38 7.75 1.85 -9.80
CA THR A 38 7.98 1.59 -8.37
C THR A 38 6.69 1.22 -7.68
N LYS A 39 6.77 0.53 -6.54
CA LYS A 39 5.60 0.13 -5.75
C LYS A 39 4.77 1.33 -5.29
N THR A 40 5.42 2.40 -4.83
CA THR A 40 4.70 3.60 -4.39
C THR A 40 3.99 4.29 -5.55
N LEU A 41 4.63 4.43 -6.71
CA LEU A 41 3.98 4.98 -7.91
C LEU A 41 2.86 4.08 -8.43
N SER A 42 3.01 2.74 -8.36
CA SER A 42 1.92 1.81 -8.71
C SER A 42 0.70 2.00 -7.80
N LYS A 43 0.90 2.28 -6.50
CA LYS A 43 -0.21 2.61 -5.59
C LYS A 43 -0.84 3.97 -5.89
N VAL A 44 -0.05 4.96 -6.31
CA VAL A 44 -0.58 6.24 -6.83
C VAL A 44 -1.43 6.00 -8.08
N ALA A 45 -0.92 5.24 -9.04
CA ALA A 45 -1.68 4.87 -10.25
C ALA A 45 -2.98 4.12 -9.90
N ASN A 46 -2.91 3.19 -8.93
CA ASN A 46 -4.09 2.45 -8.45
C ASN A 46 -5.12 3.38 -7.78
N HIS A 47 -4.69 4.35 -6.97
CA HIS A 47 -5.57 5.36 -6.37
C HIS A 47 -6.34 6.14 -7.45
N ILE A 48 -5.66 6.50 -8.54
CA ILE A 48 -6.28 7.19 -9.68
C ILE A 48 -7.21 6.24 -10.44
N ALA A 49 -6.80 4.99 -10.66
CA ALA A 49 -7.58 3.97 -11.37
C ALA A 49 -8.93 3.69 -10.72
N LYS A 50 -9.02 3.77 -9.39
CA LYS A 50 -10.28 3.63 -8.64
C LYS A 50 -11.33 4.68 -9.00
N LYS A 51 -10.90 5.86 -9.45
CA LYS A 51 -11.76 6.98 -9.85
C LYS A 51 -12.08 6.97 -11.35
N LYS A 52 -11.38 6.15 -12.15
CA LYS A 52 -11.58 6.03 -13.60
C LYS A 52 -12.45 4.83 -13.94
N GLN A 53 -13.32 4.98 -14.92
CA GLN A 53 -14.19 3.90 -15.43
C GLN A 53 -13.41 2.67 -15.91
N SER A 54 -12.26 2.89 -16.59
CA SER A 54 -11.40 1.80 -17.06
C SER A 54 -10.85 0.93 -15.93
N GLY A 55 -10.72 1.49 -14.72
CA GLY A 55 -10.15 0.81 -13.57
C GLY A 55 -8.67 0.42 -13.72
N VAL A 56 -8.01 0.84 -14.80
CA VAL A 56 -6.58 0.60 -15.07
C VAL A 56 -5.91 1.92 -15.41
N VAL A 57 -4.74 2.18 -14.82
CA VAL A 57 -3.91 3.36 -15.08
C VAL A 57 -2.46 2.95 -15.12
N SER A 58 -1.76 3.32 -16.20
CA SER A 58 -0.31 3.19 -16.32
C SER A 58 0.35 4.57 -16.19
N LEU A 59 1.43 4.63 -15.42
CA LEU A 59 2.36 5.77 -15.34
C LEU A 59 3.68 5.46 -16.05
N ILE A 60 3.77 4.36 -16.80
CA ILE A 60 4.91 4.03 -17.63
C ILE A 60 4.95 5.02 -18.80
N GLY A 61 6.13 5.53 -19.15
CA GLY A 61 6.32 6.51 -20.23
C GLY A 61 5.89 7.94 -19.90
N VAL A 62 5.32 8.19 -18.71
CA VAL A 62 4.98 9.56 -18.29
C VAL A 62 6.24 10.30 -17.85
N GLU A 63 6.69 11.25 -18.65
CA GLU A 63 7.91 12.05 -18.39
C GLU A 63 7.79 12.93 -17.14
N ASN A 64 6.66 13.60 -16.96
CA ASN A 64 6.43 14.49 -15.83
C ASN A 64 5.27 14.00 -14.95
N LEU A 65 5.60 13.45 -13.80
CA LEU A 65 4.64 12.97 -12.80
C LEU A 65 4.14 14.07 -11.84
N ASP A 66 4.73 15.25 -11.86
CA ASP A 66 4.42 16.32 -10.88
C ASP A 66 2.95 16.74 -10.87
N PRO A 67 2.27 16.95 -12.01
CA PRO A 67 0.84 17.30 -12.02
C PRO A 67 -0.05 16.21 -11.44
N ILE A 68 0.38 14.95 -11.54
CA ILE A 68 -0.32 13.78 -10.98
C ILE A 68 -0.09 13.74 -9.47
N LEU A 69 1.16 13.84 -9.03
CA LEU A 69 1.54 13.76 -7.62
C LEU A 69 1.02 14.94 -6.79
N GLU A 70 0.81 16.08 -7.40
CA GLU A 70 0.24 17.27 -6.76
C GLU A 70 -1.22 17.05 -6.31
N LYS A 71 -1.96 16.22 -7.06
CA LYS A 71 -3.37 15.85 -6.76
C LYS A 71 -3.52 14.72 -5.76
N VAL A 72 -2.41 14.08 -5.35
CA VAL A 72 -2.41 12.97 -4.39
C VAL A 72 -2.10 13.51 -3.01
N GLU A 73 -3.07 13.47 -2.11
CA GLU A 73 -2.89 13.90 -0.73
C GLU A 73 -1.83 13.04 -0.01
N ILE A 74 -1.14 13.65 0.95
CA ILE A 74 -0.05 12.97 1.65
C ILE A 74 -0.50 11.72 2.43
N ASN A 75 -1.73 11.70 2.93
CA ASN A 75 -2.35 10.56 3.61
C ASN A 75 -2.67 9.39 2.66
N ASP A 76 -2.81 9.65 1.35
CA ASP A 76 -3.06 8.64 0.33
C ASP A 76 -1.77 8.02 -0.23
N VAL A 77 -0.62 8.56 0.16
CA VAL A 77 0.68 8.00 -0.22
C VAL A 77 0.94 6.70 0.55
N TRP A 78 1.20 5.63 -0.17
CA TRP A 78 1.49 4.33 0.42
C TRP A 78 2.71 4.39 1.36
N GLY A 79 2.54 3.87 2.57
CA GLY A 79 3.55 3.95 3.63
C GLY A 79 3.44 5.19 4.53
N VAL A 80 2.52 6.11 4.25
CA VAL A 80 2.26 7.28 5.09
C VAL A 80 1.01 7.01 5.95
N GLY A 81 1.22 6.62 7.20
CA GLY A 81 0.15 6.42 8.18
C GLY A 81 -0.23 7.72 8.89
N LYS A 82 -1.28 7.67 9.74
CA LYS A 82 -1.84 8.84 10.45
C LYS A 82 -0.80 9.71 11.18
N GLN A 83 0.21 9.11 11.81
CA GLN A 83 1.25 9.85 12.53
C GLN A 83 2.18 10.60 11.57
N LEU A 84 2.61 9.94 10.49
CA LEU A 84 3.42 10.57 9.46
C LEU A 84 2.67 11.67 8.71
N THR A 85 1.38 11.48 8.45
CA THR A 85 0.51 12.51 7.87
C THR A 85 0.53 13.78 8.71
N LYS A 86 0.26 13.67 10.02
CA LYS A 86 0.30 14.81 10.94
C LYS A 86 1.68 15.49 10.98
N PHE A 87 2.74 14.68 10.98
CA PHE A 87 4.11 15.18 10.96
C PHE A 87 4.42 15.94 9.66
N TYR A 88 4.08 15.37 8.50
CA TYR A 88 4.29 16.01 7.21
C TYR A 88 3.51 17.31 7.06
N GLN A 89 2.23 17.31 7.44
CA GLN A 89 1.39 18.53 7.41
C GLN A 89 1.93 19.65 8.30
N LYS A 90 2.44 19.33 9.50
CA LYS A 90 3.13 20.32 10.37
C LYS A 90 4.40 20.90 9.73
N ASN A 91 5.00 20.20 8.78
CA ASN A 91 6.19 20.63 8.03
C ASN A 91 5.87 21.17 6.62
N GLY A 92 4.61 21.51 6.34
CA GLY A 92 4.16 22.11 5.08
C GLY A 92 4.13 21.12 3.91
N ILE A 93 3.98 19.80 4.18
CA ILE A 93 3.90 18.76 3.15
C ILE A 93 2.48 18.20 3.16
N TYR A 94 1.69 18.55 2.15
CA TYR A 94 0.28 18.19 2.02
C TYR A 94 0.01 17.19 0.90
N ASN A 95 0.92 17.04 -0.05
CA ASN A 95 0.77 16.14 -1.21
C ASN A 95 2.05 15.37 -1.55
N ALA A 96 1.91 14.37 -2.42
CA ALA A 96 3.00 13.49 -2.85
C ALA A 96 4.13 14.23 -3.57
N LYS A 97 3.82 15.28 -4.37
CA LYS A 97 4.82 16.12 -5.05
C LYS A 97 5.72 16.83 -4.06
N GLN A 98 5.14 17.41 -3.01
CA GLN A 98 5.91 18.11 -1.96
C GLN A 98 6.83 17.15 -1.22
N LEU A 99 6.38 15.91 -0.94
CA LEU A 99 7.25 14.88 -0.34
C LEU A 99 8.36 14.46 -1.31
N LYS A 100 8.05 14.20 -2.59
CA LYS A 100 9.02 13.91 -3.65
C LYS A 100 10.16 14.93 -3.69
N ASN A 101 9.83 16.22 -3.54
CA ASN A 101 10.77 17.33 -3.70
C ASN A 101 11.58 17.66 -2.43
N LYS A 102 11.29 17.04 -1.28
CA LYS A 102 12.10 17.22 -0.07
C LYS A 102 13.48 16.58 -0.22
N SER A 103 14.51 17.23 0.32
CA SER A 103 15.87 16.69 0.28
C SER A 103 16.00 15.39 1.08
N ASN A 104 16.85 14.48 0.61
CA ASN A 104 17.13 13.22 1.32
C ASN A 104 17.66 13.46 2.73
N THR A 105 18.45 14.52 2.92
CA THR A 105 19.00 14.91 4.22
C THR A 105 17.89 15.27 5.20
N TRP A 106 16.90 16.06 4.74
CA TRP A 106 15.75 16.43 5.56
C TRP A 106 14.94 15.20 5.95
N ILE A 107 14.62 14.32 4.96
CA ILE A 107 13.82 13.13 5.22
C ILE A 107 14.51 12.18 6.19
N LYS A 108 15.82 11.93 6.03
CA LYS A 108 16.62 11.08 6.96
C LYS A 108 16.68 11.65 8.36
N LYS A 109 16.80 12.97 8.51
CA LYS A 109 16.89 13.64 9.81
C LYS A 109 15.55 13.65 10.56
N CYS A 110 14.44 13.80 9.83
CA CYS A 110 13.13 14.05 10.42
C CYS A 110 12.20 12.83 10.42
N SER A 111 12.60 11.71 9.77
CA SER A 111 11.73 10.58 9.54
C SER A 111 12.51 9.26 9.54
N ASN A 112 11.79 8.15 9.37
CA ASN A 112 12.39 6.81 9.38
C ASN A 112 12.88 6.38 7.99
N VAL A 113 13.58 5.21 7.94
CA VAL A 113 14.10 4.60 6.70
C VAL A 113 13.01 4.36 5.67
N LEU A 114 11.80 3.98 6.13
CA LEU A 114 10.67 3.72 5.23
C LEU A 114 10.22 4.98 4.49
N SER A 115 10.15 6.11 5.19
CA SER A 115 9.81 7.41 4.58
C SER A 115 10.84 7.83 3.53
N SER A 116 12.12 7.57 3.78
CA SER A 116 13.19 7.82 2.81
C SER A 116 12.99 6.98 1.53
N ARG A 117 12.66 5.70 1.69
CA ARG A 117 12.36 4.80 0.56
C ARG A 117 11.12 5.27 -0.20
N THR A 118 10.04 5.64 0.49
CA THR A 118 8.82 6.17 -0.13
C THR A 118 9.11 7.40 -0.99
N ALA A 119 9.90 8.36 -0.48
CA ALA A 119 10.28 9.54 -1.25
C ALA A 119 11.15 9.21 -2.49
N MET A 120 12.06 8.26 -2.37
CA MET A 120 12.86 7.77 -3.50
C MET A 120 11.98 7.10 -4.55
N GLU A 121 11.03 6.28 -4.14
CA GLU A 121 10.10 5.63 -5.06
C GLU A 121 9.17 6.63 -5.77
N LEU A 122 8.74 7.69 -5.12
CA LEU A 122 8.01 8.79 -5.78
C LEU A 122 8.85 9.51 -6.86
N ARG A 123 10.19 9.41 -6.79
CA ARG A 123 11.13 9.89 -7.82
C ARG A 123 11.40 8.88 -8.92
N GLY A 124 10.77 7.70 -8.86
CA GLY A 124 10.96 6.63 -9.83
C GLY A 124 12.15 5.71 -9.54
N VAL A 125 12.80 5.84 -8.38
CA VAL A 125 13.92 4.98 -7.97
C VAL A 125 13.38 3.80 -7.14
N PRO A 126 13.45 2.54 -7.62
CA PRO A 126 12.94 1.39 -6.89
C PRO A 126 13.79 1.11 -5.65
N CYS A 127 13.16 1.09 -4.49
CA CYS A 127 13.81 0.88 -3.19
C CYS A 127 13.17 -0.22 -2.36
N ILE A 128 12.04 -0.75 -2.79
CA ILE A 128 11.27 -1.77 -2.08
C ILE A 128 11.12 -2.98 -3.00
N ASN A 129 11.91 -4.02 -2.74
CA ASN A 129 11.90 -5.24 -3.56
C ASN A 129 10.57 -5.98 -3.47
N LEU A 130 10.21 -6.70 -4.55
CA LEU A 130 9.16 -7.71 -4.50
C LEU A 130 9.66 -8.89 -3.67
N GLU A 131 8.94 -9.21 -2.58
CA GLU A 131 9.19 -10.41 -1.81
C GLU A 131 8.55 -11.58 -2.57
N THR A 132 9.39 -12.43 -3.16
CA THR A 132 8.97 -13.64 -3.90
C THR A 132 8.83 -14.85 -2.99
N THR A 133 9.43 -14.81 -1.81
CA THR A 133 9.38 -15.87 -0.81
C THR A 133 8.61 -15.42 0.43
N GLN A 134 7.68 -16.25 0.89
CA GLN A 134 7.01 -16.02 2.18
C GLN A 134 8.05 -16.11 3.31
N THR A 135 8.33 -15.00 3.98
CA THR A 135 9.11 -15.04 5.22
C THR A 135 8.32 -15.77 6.29
N LYS A 136 9.00 -16.68 7.02
CA LYS A 136 8.38 -17.39 8.14
C LYS A 136 7.79 -16.39 9.13
N ARG A 137 6.53 -16.61 9.53
CA ARG A 137 5.86 -15.78 10.53
C ARG A 137 6.63 -15.83 11.84
N LYS A 138 7.02 -14.68 12.38
CA LYS A 138 7.77 -14.58 13.65
C LYS A 138 6.86 -14.47 14.86
N SER A 139 5.58 -14.14 14.67
CA SER A 139 4.58 -14.02 15.74
C SER A 139 3.18 -14.25 15.20
N CYS A 140 2.30 -14.73 16.07
CA CYS A 140 0.88 -14.86 15.80
C CYS A 140 0.12 -14.08 16.87
N VAL A 141 -0.77 -13.20 16.45
CA VAL A 141 -1.64 -12.40 17.34
C VAL A 141 -3.08 -12.63 16.95
N VAL A 142 -3.91 -12.91 17.96
CA VAL A 142 -5.37 -12.92 17.85
C VAL A 142 -5.91 -11.92 18.85
N SER A 143 -6.61 -10.90 18.38
CA SER A 143 -7.23 -9.87 19.22
C SER A 143 -8.60 -9.47 18.68
N ARG A 144 -9.51 -9.15 19.59
CA ARG A 144 -10.81 -8.55 19.29
C ARG A 144 -11.16 -7.56 20.41
N SER A 145 -11.81 -6.49 20.01
CA SER A 145 -12.41 -5.57 20.99
C SER A 145 -13.76 -6.09 21.43
N PHE A 146 -14.04 -5.99 22.71
CA PHE A 146 -15.37 -6.29 23.24
C PHE A 146 -16.32 -5.12 22.92
N GLY A 147 -17.54 -5.43 22.49
CA GLY A 147 -18.56 -4.42 22.20
C GLY A 147 -19.11 -3.73 23.46
N LYS A 148 -18.93 -4.35 24.62
CA LYS A 148 -19.30 -3.83 25.96
C LYS A 148 -18.21 -4.18 26.97
N ARG A 149 -18.20 -3.49 28.11
CA ARG A 149 -17.31 -3.81 29.23
C ARG A 149 -17.63 -5.22 29.76
N ILE A 150 -16.59 -6.03 29.92
CA ILE A 150 -16.73 -7.35 30.54
C ILE A 150 -16.44 -7.22 32.03
N GLU A 151 -17.36 -7.73 32.86
CA GLU A 151 -17.27 -7.71 34.32
C GLU A 151 -17.28 -9.12 34.94
N LYS A 152 -17.76 -10.12 34.17
CA LYS A 152 -17.84 -11.50 34.65
C LYS A 152 -16.64 -12.31 34.18
N PHE A 153 -16.00 -13.03 35.10
CA PHE A 153 -14.86 -13.89 34.82
C PHE A 153 -15.18 -14.96 33.77
N GLN A 154 -16.39 -15.51 33.76
CA GLN A 154 -16.80 -16.54 32.82
C GLN A 154 -16.78 -16.03 31.37
N GLU A 155 -17.28 -14.81 31.11
CA GLU A 155 -17.27 -14.17 29.77
C GLU A 155 -15.83 -13.96 29.29
N LEU A 156 -14.93 -13.54 30.19
CA LEU A 156 -13.51 -13.40 29.87
C LEU A 156 -12.85 -14.73 29.54
N LYS A 157 -13.13 -15.78 30.35
CA LYS A 157 -12.59 -17.14 30.14
C LYS A 157 -12.99 -17.71 28.79
N GLU A 158 -14.26 -17.56 28.39
CA GLU A 158 -14.76 -17.98 27.08
C GLU A 158 -14.07 -17.24 25.94
N ALA A 159 -13.91 -15.93 26.06
CA ALA A 159 -13.21 -15.12 25.06
C ALA A 159 -11.75 -15.55 24.90
N VAL A 160 -11.03 -15.77 26.01
CA VAL A 160 -9.63 -16.22 25.99
C VAL A 160 -9.53 -17.61 25.37
N ALA A 161 -10.43 -18.54 25.70
CA ALA A 161 -10.45 -19.89 25.10
C ALA A 161 -10.62 -19.81 23.58
N ASN A 162 -11.55 -19.00 23.09
CA ASN A 162 -11.74 -18.78 21.66
C ASN A 162 -10.51 -18.15 20.99
N TYR A 163 -9.85 -17.20 21.64
CA TYR A 163 -8.62 -16.60 21.09
C TYR A 163 -7.47 -17.60 21.01
N CYS A 164 -7.31 -18.47 22.02
CA CYS A 164 -6.32 -19.53 22.01
C CYS A 164 -6.60 -20.54 20.89
N LEU A 165 -7.86 -20.93 20.68
CA LEU A 165 -8.26 -21.82 19.60
C LEU A 165 -7.89 -21.21 18.24
N ASN A 166 -8.34 -19.99 17.97
CA ASN A 166 -8.04 -19.27 16.73
C ASN A 166 -6.53 -19.05 16.51
N ALA A 167 -5.76 -18.81 17.59
CA ALA A 167 -4.31 -18.68 17.50
C ALA A 167 -3.67 -20.02 17.12
N SER A 168 -4.12 -21.12 17.72
CA SER A 168 -3.60 -22.46 17.43
C SER A 168 -3.87 -22.90 15.99
N GLU A 169 -5.03 -22.56 15.43
CA GLU A 169 -5.36 -22.81 14.02
C GLU A 169 -4.44 -22.02 13.08
N LYS A 170 -4.22 -20.71 13.38
CA LYS A 170 -3.32 -19.88 12.59
C LYS A 170 -1.85 -20.30 12.63
N ILE A 171 -1.42 -20.98 13.68
CA ILE A 171 -0.04 -21.49 13.78
C ILE A 171 0.12 -22.79 12.99
N ARG A 172 -0.95 -23.59 12.90
CA ARG A 172 -0.94 -24.85 12.15
C ARG A 172 -1.13 -24.68 10.64
N SER A 173 -1.73 -23.58 10.19
CA SER A 173 -1.89 -23.21 8.77
C SER A 173 -0.64 -22.52 8.22
#